data_7e0c1bd1d3e02274489f25b076eda718
#
_entry.id   7e0c1bd1d3e02274489f25b076eda718
#
_cell.length_a   1.000
_cell.length_b   1.000
_cell.length_c   1.000
_cell.angle_alpha   90.00
_cell.angle_beta   90.00
_cell.angle_gamma   90.00
#
_symmetry.space_group_name_H-M   'P 1'
#
loop_
_entity.id
_entity.type
_entity.pdbx_description
1 polymer ?
#
loop_
_entity_poly.entity_id
_entity_poly.type
_entity_poly.pdbx_seq_one_letter_code
_entity_poly.pdbx_strand_id
1 'polypeptide(L)'
;LQSDTDLIHLLDRTKNIKEKTFFIVGPDENDIDLMQLEDLGTPLKLGTEGFVRELQNVPIINVDIPYTFHHFVTPRITNQKPERKRISFIDLLVKGNVDENLLAYSIKNADSFPYFVFRDKLEVVLQKIQSGCPFIVVLSDLGNGKTLFLKALSICLLEKGKKVFYLERDALSAIDELDYICNQTDDPTVIIIENYADTVNLLKKIGRYKHNHISLVLSERTPAHETAHLFLRDIMLDDPFEIDLNELTDKEVESLIQVVEKNGLWQKRSHFTVDEKIQFIKTRCKRHLSQFIIQLVKSDDLGNRYNEIVTAIKHRSDYYQALLYLLIGAVLDFRLRLVDIVDDLGLDSLNNISFR
;
A
#
# COMPACT_ATOMS: atom_id res chain seq x y z
N LEU A 1 11.11 27.25 4.27
CA LEU A 1 9.79 27.74 4.71
C LEU A 1 9.54 29.05 4.02
N GLN A 2 8.58 29.09 3.07
CA GLN A 2 8.42 30.23 2.15
C GLN A 2 7.47 31.32 2.67
N SER A 3 6.82 31.15 3.80
CA SER A 3 6.09 32.21 4.47
C SER A 3 5.78 31.84 5.93
N ASP A 4 5.76 32.83 6.81
CA ASP A 4 5.40 32.72 8.24
C ASP A 4 3.97 32.15 8.41
N THR A 5 3.10 32.39 7.44
CA THR A 5 1.70 31.93 7.41
C THR A 5 1.61 30.39 7.31
N ASP A 6 2.52 29.74 6.56
CA ASP A 6 2.52 28.28 6.39
C ASP A 6 2.96 27.56 7.67
N LEU A 7 3.89 28.15 8.42
CA LEU A 7 4.34 27.66 9.71
C LEU A 7 3.22 27.74 10.75
N ILE A 8 2.51 28.86 10.81
CA ILE A 8 1.37 29.07 11.72
C ILE A 8 0.24 28.09 11.44
N HIS A 9 -0.09 27.86 10.16
CA HIS A 9 -1.09 26.86 9.78
C HIS A 9 -0.69 25.42 10.07
N LEU A 10 0.60 25.10 9.99
CA LEU A 10 1.11 23.78 10.35
C LEU A 10 1.02 23.53 11.87
N LEU A 11 1.34 24.53 12.67
CA LEU A 11 1.36 24.47 14.13
C LEU A 11 -0.05 24.54 14.76
N ASP A 12 -1.01 25.22 14.13
CA ASP A 12 -2.40 25.26 14.59
C ASP A 12 -3.10 23.88 14.47
N ARG A 13 -2.62 23.03 13.56
CA ARG A 13 -3.06 21.63 13.45
C ARG A 13 -2.52 20.71 14.57
N THR A 14 -1.57 21.19 15.37
CA THR A 14 -0.85 20.39 16.37
C THR A 14 -1.05 20.90 17.79
N LYS A 15 -2.26 21.29 18.15
CA LYS A 15 -2.64 21.92 19.44
C LYS A 15 -2.11 21.25 20.73
N ASN A 16 -1.67 20.01 20.66
CA ASN A 16 -1.16 19.26 21.82
C ASN A 16 0.39 19.25 21.93
N ILE A 17 1.10 20.02 21.10
CA ILE A 17 2.57 19.98 21.02
C ILE A 17 3.24 21.26 21.58
N LYS A 18 2.45 22.25 21.98
CA LYS A 18 2.98 23.55 22.47
C LYS A 18 4.08 23.37 23.54
N GLU A 19 3.89 22.50 24.50
CA GLU A 19 4.85 22.27 25.60
C GLU A 19 6.12 21.53 25.17
N LYS A 20 6.14 20.97 23.96
CA LYS A 20 7.26 20.17 23.41
C LYS A 20 7.89 20.78 22.18
N THR A 21 7.43 21.97 21.77
CA THR A 21 7.94 22.65 20.59
C THR A 21 8.92 23.74 21.01
N PHE A 22 10.13 23.66 20.48
CA PHE A 22 11.19 24.67 20.69
C PHE A 22 11.51 25.32 19.34
N PHE A 23 11.58 26.64 19.33
CA PHE A 23 12.01 27.42 18.18
C PHE A 23 13.42 27.93 18.41
N ILE A 24 14.34 27.62 17.49
CA ILE A 24 15.68 28.15 17.52
C ILE A 24 15.68 29.40 16.66
N VAL A 25 15.86 30.56 17.28
CA VAL A 25 15.88 31.86 16.61
C VAL A 25 17.27 32.45 16.65
N GLY A 26 17.62 33.22 15.64
CA GLY A 26 18.90 33.93 15.57
C GLY A 26 19.09 34.91 16.74
N PRO A 27 20.32 35.25 17.09
CA PRO A 27 20.60 36.17 18.22
C PRO A 27 20.13 37.60 17.92
N ASP A 28 19.93 37.93 16.65
CA ASP A 28 19.61 39.28 16.18
C ASP A 28 18.11 39.49 15.88
N GLU A 29 17.25 38.45 16.12
CA GLU A 29 15.80 38.56 15.90
C GLU A 29 15.15 39.52 16.90
N ASN A 30 14.16 40.28 16.41
CA ASN A 30 13.45 41.30 17.19
C ASN A 30 12.53 40.66 18.22
N ASP A 31 12.41 41.26 19.40
CA ASP A 31 11.57 40.73 20.49
C ASP A 31 10.07 40.66 20.16
N ILE A 32 9.60 41.42 19.15
CA ILE A 32 8.21 41.40 18.67
C ILE A 32 7.91 40.08 17.94
N ASP A 33 8.85 39.60 17.16
CA ASP A 33 8.69 38.32 16.43
C ASP A 33 8.76 37.13 17.38
N LEU A 34 9.53 37.24 18.47
CA LEU A 34 9.61 36.24 19.52
C LEU A 34 8.29 36.12 20.30
N MET A 35 7.59 37.22 20.58
CA MET A 35 6.30 37.19 21.27
C MET A 35 5.24 36.39 20.49
N GLN A 36 5.27 36.41 19.16
CA GLN A 36 4.35 35.62 18.35
C GLN A 36 4.67 34.10 18.41
N LEU A 37 5.93 33.74 18.60
CA LEU A 37 6.36 32.35 18.73
C LEU A 37 6.09 31.78 20.12
N GLU A 38 6.03 32.59 21.17
CA GLU A 38 5.72 32.17 22.55
C GLU A 38 4.34 31.52 22.68
N ASP A 39 3.40 31.94 21.86
CA ASP A 39 2.06 31.32 21.81
C ASP A 39 2.05 29.91 21.18
N LEU A 40 3.08 29.59 20.41
CA LEU A 40 3.23 28.35 19.66
C LEU A 40 4.21 27.36 20.29
N GLY A 41 5.15 27.84 21.13
CA GLY A 41 6.16 27.02 21.78
C GLY A 41 7.16 27.86 22.55
N THR A 42 8.29 27.29 22.94
CA THR A 42 9.35 28.00 23.68
C THR A 42 10.43 28.48 22.71
N PRO A 43 10.58 29.80 22.47
CA PRO A 43 11.67 30.30 21.65
C PRO A 43 13.00 30.25 22.41
N LEU A 44 14.03 29.73 21.76
CA LEU A 44 15.40 29.68 22.26
C LEU A 44 16.26 30.60 21.40
N LYS A 45 16.71 31.72 21.98
CA LYS A 45 17.55 32.70 21.31
C LYS A 45 19.02 32.21 21.32
N LEU A 46 19.34 31.36 20.34
CA LEU A 46 20.64 30.70 20.23
C LEU A 46 21.21 30.95 18.82
N GLY A 47 22.37 31.56 18.75
CA GLY A 47 23.16 31.50 17.52
C GLY A 47 23.60 30.06 17.21
N THR A 48 24.04 29.80 15.98
CA THR A 48 24.48 28.48 15.53
C THR A 48 25.51 27.84 16.46
N GLU A 49 26.47 28.63 16.95
CA GLU A 49 27.48 28.17 17.91
C GLU A 49 26.91 27.87 19.30
N GLY A 50 25.95 28.69 19.76
CA GLY A 50 25.23 28.43 21.01
C GLY A 50 24.43 27.15 20.98
N PHE A 51 23.74 26.90 19.86
CA PHE A 51 22.98 25.68 19.64
C PHE A 51 23.88 24.43 19.64
N VAL A 52 25.00 24.46 18.92
CA VAL A 52 25.97 23.36 18.91
C VAL A 52 26.52 23.10 20.31
N ARG A 53 26.79 24.15 21.09
CA ARG A 53 27.27 24.02 22.47
C ARG A 53 26.24 23.41 23.41
N GLU A 54 24.97 23.82 23.27
CA GLU A 54 23.86 23.25 24.05
C GLU A 54 23.63 21.78 23.68
N LEU A 55 23.70 21.43 22.40
CA LEU A 55 23.61 20.02 21.96
C LEU A 55 24.75 19.16 22.51
N GLN A 56 25.96 19.70 22.66
CA GLN A 56 27.08 18.99 23.25
C GLN A 56 26.93 18.77 24.77
N ASN A 57 26.17 19.65 25.44
CA ASN A 57 25.89 19.58 26.88
C ASN A 57 24.62 18.74 27.18
N VAL A 58 23.80 18.43 26.20
CA VAL A 58 22.69 17.50 26.41
C VAL A 58 23.26 16.14 26.73
N PRO A 59 23.03 15.60 27.96
CA PRO A 59 23.42 14.23 28.24
C PRO A 59 22.79 13.36 27.17
N ILE A 60 23.58 12.53 26.51
CA ILE A 60 23.06 11.48 25.62
C ILE A 60 22.27 10.55 26.54
N ILE A 61 21.02 10.93 26.79
CA ILE A 61 20.06 10.00 27.33
C ILE A 61 19.86 9.04 26.17
N ASN A 62 20.34 7.81 26.34
CA ASN A 62 19.91 6.69 25.50
C ASN A 62 18.40 6.48 25.77
N VAL A 63 17.58 7.39 25.29
CA VAL A 63 16.18 7.14 25.12
C VAL A 63 16.16 6.24 23.89
N ASP A 64 15.71 5.00 24.08
CA ASP A 64 15.28 4.16 22.96
C ASP A 64 14.13 4.90 22.27
N ILE A 65 14.48 5.86 21.43
CA ILE A 65 13.50 6.51 20.54
C ILE A 65 13.17 5.42 19.54
N PRO A 66 11.94 4.90 19.56
CA PRO A 66 11.56 3.87 18.61
C PRO A 66 11.80 4.41 17.21
N TYR A 67 12.52 3.64 16.38
CA TYR A 67 12.82 4.04 15.02
C TYR A 67 11.52 4.33 14.27
N THR A 68 11.41 5.52 13.68
CA THR A 68 10.21 5.92 12.96
C THR A 68 10.39 5.56 11.50
N PHE A 69 9.60 4.59 11.04
CA PHE A 69 9.55 4.19 9.64
C PHE A 69 8.67 5.14 8.84
N HIS A 70 9.11 5.54 7.64
CA HIS A 70 8.41 6.42 6.70
C HIS A 70 8.03 5.71 5.40
N HIS A 71 8.74 4.64 5.05
CA HIS A 71 8.59 3.88 3.82
C HIS A 71 8.08 2.47 4.09
N PHE A 72 8.54 1.85 5.17
CA PHE A 72 8.02 0.58 5.63
C PHE A 72 6.96 0.78 6.71
N VAL A 73 5.83 0.14 6.53
CA VAL A 73 4.73 0.18 7.50
C VAL A 73 4.45 -1.20 8.05
N THR A 74 4.04 -1.26 9.31
CA THR A 74 3.45 -2.45 9.90
C THR A 74 1.94 -2.28 9.90
N PRO A 75 1.16 -3.21 9.29
CA PRO A 75 -0.29 -3.11 9.28
C PRO A 75 -0.86 -3.03 10.70
N ARG A 76 -1.81 -2.14 10.90
CA ARG A 76 -2.48 -1.96 12.20
C ARG A 76 -3.77 -2.76 12.22
N ILE A 77 -3.88 -3.70 13.13
CA ILE A 77 -5.10 -4.49 13.31
C ILE A 77 -5.90 -3.90 14.45
N THR A 78 -7.11 -3.44 14.18
CA THR A 78 -8.06 -3.07 15.22
C THR A 78 -9.02 -4.22 15.48
N ASN A 79 -9.28 -4.52 16.77
CA ASN A 79 -10.21 -5.57 17.16
C ASN A 79 -11.68 -5.08 17.20
N GLN A 80 -11.93 -3.83 16.82
CA GLN A 80 -13.30 -3.30 16.81
C GLN A 80 -14.07 -3.82 15.60
N LYS A 81 -15.34 -4.17 15.83
CA LYS A 81 -16.25 -4.55 14.74
C LYS A 81 -16.47 -3.35 13.82
N PRO A 82 -16.02 -3.41 12.57
CA PRO A 82 -16.21 -2.28 11.67
C PRO A 82 -17.69 -2.15 11.26
N GLU A 83 -18.13 -0.93 11.01
CA GLU A 83 -19.43 -0.73 10.35
C GLU A 83 -19.34 -1.24 8.91
N ARG A 84 -20.23 -2.18 8.57
CA ARG A 84 -20.32 -2.70 7.20
C ARG A 84 -20.96 -1.63 6.30
N LYS A 85 -20.14 -0.93 5.52
CA LYS A 85 -20.62 0.01 4.51
C LYS A 85 -20.55 -0.66 3.14
N ARG A 86 -21.67 -0.75 2.44
CA ARG A 86 -21.71 -1.19 1.03
C ARG A 86 -20.75 -0.39 0.16
N ILE A 87 -20.54 0.87 0.51
CA ILE A 87 -19.59 1.77 -0.14
C ILE A 87 -18.16 1.22 -0.09
N SER A 88 -17.71 0.66 1.05
CA SER A 88 -16.35 0.13 1.18
C SER A 88 -16.07 -1.05 0.24
N PHE A 89 -17.09 -1.88 -0.02
CA PHE A 89 -16.92 -3.00 -0.98
C PHE A 89 -16.91 -2.50 -2.44
N ILE A 90 -17.72 -1.49 -2.76
CA ILE A 90 -17.70 -0.84 -4.08
C ILE A 90 -16.37 -0.12 -4.30
N ASP A 91 -15.85 0.57 -3.28
CA ASP A 91 -14.54 1.23 -3.35
C ASP A 91 -13.39 0.23 -3.55
N LEU A 92 -13.48 -0.95 -2.92
CA LEU A 92 -12.54 -2.05 -3.19
C LEU A 92 -12.60 -2.50 -4.65
N LEU A 93 -13.80 -2.72 -5.20
CA LEU A 93 -13.97 -3.23 -6.57
C LEU A 93 -13.63 -2.19 -7.65
N VAL A 94 -13.98 -0.92 -7.42
CA VAL A 94 -13.86 0.14 -8.44
C VAL A 94 -12.53 0.88 -8.32
N LYS A 95 -12.09 1.17 -7.10
CA LYS A 95 -10.89 1.98 -6.83
C LYS A 95 -9.69 1.15 -6.37
N GLY A 96 -9.90 -0.13 -6.03
CA GLY A 96 -8.86 -0.97 -5.44
C GLY A 96 -8.49 -0.59 -3.98
N ASN A 97 -9.27 0.29 -3.35
CA ASN A 97 -9.01 0.73 -1.98
C ASN A 97 -9.38 -0.37 -0.98
N VAL A 98 -8.38 -0.90 -0.30
CA VAL A 98 -8.54 -1.94 0.73
C VAL A 98 -8.75 -1.28 2.08
N ASP A 99 -9.91 -1.53 2.70
CA ASP A 99 -10.13 -1.20 4.10
C ASP A 99 -9.52 -2.32 4.98
N GLU A 100 -8.38 -2.03 5.59
CA GLU A 100 -7.61 -3.02 6.37
C GLU A 100 -8.37 -3.50 7.61
N ASN A 101 -9.21 -2.66 8.22
CA ASN A 101 -10.03 -3.05 9.37
C ASN A 101 -11.14 -4.03 8.95
N LEU A 102 -11.81 -3.76 7.80
CA LEU A 102 -12.78 -4.68 7.22
C LEU A 102 -12.12 -5.99 6.82
N LEU A 103 -10.93 -5.92 6.23
CA LEU A 103 -10.17 -7.11 5.83
C LEU A 103 -9.80 -7.96 7.03
N ALA A 104 -9.20 -7.37 8.07
CA ALA A 104 -8.83 -8.07 9.30
C ALA A 104 -10.05 -8.70 9.99
N TYR A 105 -11.15 -7.96 10.07
CA TYR A 105 -12.39 -8.50 10.64
C TYR A 105 -12.97 -9.66 9.82
N SER A 106 -12.92 -9.56 8.48
CA SER A 106 -13.37 -10.60 7.57
C SER A 106 -12.52 -11.87 7.65
N ILE A 107 -11.21 -11.75 7.83
CA ILE A 107 -10.32 -12.91 8.02
C ILE A 107 -10.76 -13.74 9.24
N LYS A 108 -11.10 -13.07 10.36
CA LYS A 108 -11.56 -13.74 11.59
C LYS A 108 -13.00 -14.26 11.52
N ASN A 109 -13.83 -13.68 10.67
CA ASN A 109 -15.26 -13.91 10.62
C ASN A 109 -15.76 -14.23 9.19
N ALA A 110 -15.03 -15.01 8.43
CA ALA A 110 -15.26 -15.23 7.00
C ALA A 110 -16.70 -15.68 6.67
N ASP A 111 -17.28 -16.58 7.46
CA ASP A 111 -18.63 -17.10 7.21
C ASP A 111 -19.74 -16.06 7.42
N SER A 112 -19.59 -15.21 8.43
CA SER A 112 -20.58 -14.20 8.80
C SER A 112 -20.37 -12.85 8.14
N PHE A 113 -19.13 -12.51 7.80
CA PHE A 113 -18.75 -11.22 7.25
C PHE A 113 -17.78 -11.35 6.07
N PRO A 114 -18.20 -11.89 4.91
CA PRO A 114 -17.33 -12.01 3.74
C PRO A 114 -17.12 -10.63 3.09
N TYR A 115 -15.90 -10.13 3.19
CA TYR A 115 -15.46 -8.89 2.54
C TYR A 115 -14.55 -9.19 1.34
N PHE A 116 -13.81 -10.30 1.37
CA PHE A 116 -12.91 -10.71 0.29
C PHE A 116 -12.95 -12.23 0.07
N VAL A 117 -12.38 -12.67 -1.04
CA VAL A 117 -12.20 -14.08 -1.34
C VAL A 117 -10.89 -14.57 -0.72
N PHE A 118 -10.99 -15.50 0.21
CA PHE A 118 -9.80 -16.12 0.80
C PHE A 118 -9.16 -17.04 -0.25
N ARG A 119 -7.93 -16.71 -0.66
CA ARG A 119 -7.22 -17.47 -1.68
C ARG A 119 -6.56 -18.71 -1.04
N ASP A 120 -6.77 -19.90 -1.61
CA ASP A 120 -6.20 -21.16 -1.10
C ASP A 120 -4.66 -21.07 -0.99
N LYS A 121 -4.03 -20.33 -1.90
CA LYS A 121 -2.58 -20.10 -1.91
C LYS A 121 -2.06 -19.28 -0.73
N LEU A 122 -2.94 -18.58 0.00
CA LEU A 122 -2.56 -17.84 1.20
C LEU A 122 -2.03 -18.78 2.29
N GLU A 123 -2.72 -19.90 2.52
CA GLU A 123 -2.28 -20.90 3.50
C GLU A 123 -0.96 -21.55 3.07
N VAL A 124 -0.78 -21.81 1.78
CA VAL A 124 0.49 -22.34 1.24
C VAL A 124 1.65 -21.39 1.52
N VAL A 125 1.47 -20.09 1.29
CA VAL A 125 2.50 -19.07 1.59
C VAL A 125 2.80 -18.99 3.08
N LEU A 126 1.76 -19.00 3.92
CA LEU A 126 1.91 -19.01 5.37
C LEU A 126 2.73 -20.21 5.86
N GLN A 127 2.44 -21.40 5.35
CA GLN A 127 3.19 -22.63 5.67
C GLN A 127 4.65 -22.54 5.20
N LYS A 128 4.90 -21.98 4.01
CA LYS A 128 6.27 -21.77 3.50
C LYS A 128 7.06 -20.82 4.39
N ILE A 129 6.47 -19.70 4.80
CA ILE A 129 7.12 -18.76 5.73
C ILE A 129 7.38 -19.42 7.10
N GLN A 130 6.44 -20.21 7.60
CA GLN A 130 6.62 -20.95 8.85
C GLN A 130 7.74 -21.99 8.77
N SER A 131 7.92 -22.62 7.62
CA SER A 131 9.02 -23.58 7.38
C SER A 131 10.36 -22.90 7.09
N GLY A 132 10.44 -21.56 7.16
CA GLY A 132 11.68 -20.81 6.96
C GLY A 132 12.04 -20.58 5.50
N CYS A 133 11.07 -20.59 4.57
CA CYS A 133 11.32 -20.25 3.18
C CYS A 133 11.81 -18.79 3.09
N PRO A 134 13.03 -18.53 2.61
CA PRO A 134 13.61 -17.20 2.65
C PRO A 134 13.02 -16.28 1.57
N PHE A 135 12.50 -16.85 0.46
CA PHE A 135 12.16 -16.07 -0.70
C PHE A 135 10.92 -16.58 -1.43
N ILE A 136 9.92 -15.73 -1.55
CA ILE A 136 8.61 -16.04 -2.17
C ILE A 136 8.27 -14.96 -3.18
N VAL A 137 7.81 -15.36 -4.37
CA VAL A 137 7.31 -14.46 -5.41
C VAL A 137 5.84 -14.73 -5.69
N VAL A 138 5.02 -13.69 -5.60
CA VAL A 138 3.58 -13.72 -5.86
C VAL A 138 3.31 -13.08 -7.23
N LEU A 139 2.88 -13.88 -8.19
CA LEU A 139 2.60 -13.44 -9.55
C LEU A 139 1.11 -13.28 -9.79
N SER A 140 0.75 -12.27 -10.55
CA SER A 140 -0.64 -12.06 -10.94
C SER A 140 -0.74 -10.97 -12.00
N ASP A 141 -1.63 -11.16 -12.95
CA ASP A 141 -2.02 -10.11 -13.89
C ASP A 141 -2.82 -9.01 -13.18
N LEU A 142 -3.01 -7.89 -13.87
CA LEU A 142 -3.74 -6.74 -13.35
C LEU A 142 -5.18 -7.11 -12.94
N GLY A 143 -5.59 -6.70 -11.74
CA GLY A 143 -6.96 -6.84 -11.25
C GLY A 143 -7.31 -8.22 -10.67
N ASN A 144 -6.36 -9.15 -10.52
CA ASN A 144 -6.60 -10.46 -9.90
C ASN A 144 -6.41 -10.47 -8.37
N GLY A 145 -6.28 -9.29 -7.73
CA GLY A 145 -6.32 -9.14 -6.28
C GLY A 145 -4.99 -9.33 -5.57
N LYS A 146 -3.85 -9.13 -6.23
CA LYS A 146 -2.49 -9.27 -5.67
C LYS A 146 -2.28 -8.44 -4.39
N THR A 147 -2.56 -7.14 -4.43
CA THR A 147 -2.44 -6.24 -3.26
C THR A 147 -3.31 -6.70 -2.10
N LEU A 148 -4.56 -7.12 -2.39
CA LEU A 148 -5.48 -7.63 -1.38
C LEU A 148 -4.95 -8.92 -0.73
N PHE A 149 -4.38 -9.81 -1.54
CA PHE A 149 -3.72 -11.03 -1.07
C PHE A 149 -2.55 -10.73 -0.13
N LEU A 150 -1.68 -9.80 -0.51
CA LEU A 150 -0.51 -9.42 0.30
C LEU A 150 -0.92 -8.73 1.61
N LYS A 151 -1.94 -7.89 1.58
CA LYS A 151 -2.50 -7.28 2.80
C LYS A 151 -3.14 -8.33 3.70
N ALA A 152 -3.87 -9.31 3.14
CA ALA A 152 -4.40 -10.43 3.91
C ALA A 152 -3.28 -11.29 4.51
N LEU A 153 -2.22 -11.57 3.74
CA LEU A 153 -1.04 -12.28 4.21
C LEU A 153 -0.39 -11.56 5.39
N SER A 154 -0.19 -10.24 5.26
CA SER A 154 0.44 -9.44 6.33
C SER A 154 -0.36 -9.49 7.63
N ILE A 155 -1.69 -9.40 7.55
CA ILE A 155 -2.58 -9.52 8.72
C ILE A 155 -2.47 -10.91 9.36
N CYS A 156 -2.54 -11.98 8.55
CA CYS A 156 -2.41 -13.35 9.06
C CYS A 156 -1.04 -13.63 9.72
N LEU A 157 0.03 -13.04 9.19
CA LEU A 157 1.38 -13.16 9.76
C LEU A 157 1.49 -12.43 11.10
N LEU A 158 0.94 -11.23 11.21
CA LEU A 158 0.89 -10.47 12.46
C LEU A 158 0.10 -11.23 13.53
N GLU A 159 -1.02 -11.84 13.19
CA GLU A 159 -1.82 -12.67 14.12
C GLU A 159 -1.05 -13.90 14.61
N LYS A 160 -0.12 -14.42 13.79
CA LYS A 160 0.80 -15.51 14.16
C LYS A 160 2.06 -15.00 14.91
N GLY A 161 2.11 -13.71 15.29
CA GLY A 161 3.20 -13.11 16.05
C GLY A 161 4.47 -12.85 15.25
N LYS A 162 4.41 -12.82 13.92
CA LYS A 162 5.55 -12.45 13.07
C LYS A 162 5.67 -10.93 12.98
N LYS A 163 6.89 -10.41 12.91
CA LYS A 163 7.13 -9.02 12.53
C LYS A 163 6.95 -8.88 11.03
N VAL A 164 6.14 -7.92 10.61
CA VAL A 164 5.83 -7.70 9.18
C VAL A 164 6.10 -6.26 8.83
N PHE A 165 6.90 -6.06 7.79
CA PHE A 165 7.20 -4.77 7.21
C PHE A 165 6.76 -4.77 5.75
N TYR A 166 5.87 -3.85 5.42
CA TYR A 166 5.31 -3.68 4.08
C TYR A 166 5.85 -2.39 3.47
N LEU A 167 6.49 -2.46 2.31
CA LEU A 167 6.99 -1.28 1.62
C LEU A 167 5.82 -0.54 0.94
N GLU A 168 5.48 0.65 1.42
CA GLU A 168 4.45 1.50 0.81
C GLU A 168 5.01 2.43 -0.25
N ARG A 169 6.24 2.91 -0.06
CA ARG A 169 6.88 3.85 -0.97
C ARG A 169 8.34 3.49 -1.16
N ASP A 170 8.74 3.32 -2.40
CA ASP A 170 10.17 3.21 -2.72
C ASP A 170 10.79 4.60 -2.76
N ALA A 171 11.90 4.74 -2.02
CA ALA A 171 12.74 5.92 -2.02
C ALA A 171 14.17 5.51 -1.65
N LEU A 172 15.14 6.35 -1.96
CA LEU A 172 16.53 6.09 -1.56
C LEU A 172 16.70 5.94 -0.05
N SER A 173 15.91 6.69 0.73
CA SER A 173 15.87 6.59 2.19
C SER A 173 15.24 5.29 2.73
N ALA A 174 14.49 4.54 1.93
CA ALA A 174 13.99 3.23 2.31
C ALA A 174 15.14 2.22 2.53
N ILE A 175 16.32 2.47 1.96
CA ILE A 175 17.52 1.67 2.16
C ILE A 175 17.98 1.73 3.62
N ASP A 176 17.94 2.91 4.25
CA ASP A 176 18.35 3.08 5.65
C ASP A 176 17.37 2.39 6.60
N GLU A 177 16.07 2.45 6.30
CA GLU A 177 15.04 1.72 7.05
C GLU A 177 15.22 0.20 6.92
N LEU A 178 15.53 -0.26 5.71
CA LEU A 178 15.83 -1.66 5.46
C LEU A 178 17.06 -2.13 6.24
N ASP A 179 18.14 -1.33 6.27
CA ASP A 179 19.34 -1.61 7.03
C ASP A 179 19.02 -1.74 8.52
N TYR A 180 18.16 -0.86 9.03
CA TYR A 180 17.69 -0.94 10.42
C TYR A 180 16.89 -2.23 10.66
N ILE A 181 15.92 -2.57 9.79
CA ILE A 181 15.12 -3.80 9.90
C ILE A 181 16.02 -5.03 9.91
N CYS A 182 17.01 -5.09 9.00
CA CYS A 182 17.89 -6.24 8.85
C CYS A 182 18.89 -6.39 10.01
N ASN A 183 19.33 -5.31 10.65
CA ASN A 183 20.36 -5.34 11.68
C ASN A 183 19.84 -5.39 13.11
N GLN A 184 18.60 -4.97 13.34
CA GLN A 184 18.06 -4.80 14.70
C GLN A 184 17.14 -5.94 15.16
N THR A 185 16.81 -6.89 14.29
CA THR A 185 15.83 -7.93 14.64
C THR A 185 16.43 -9.33 14.51
N ASP A 186 16.55 -10.02 15.64
CA ASP A 186 16.78 -11.48 15.65
C ASP A 186 15.47 -12.28 15.53
N ASP A 187 14.32 -11.61 15.59
CA ASP A 187 13.01 -12.24 15.50
C ASP A 187 12.64 -12.56 14.04
N PRO A 188 11.86 -13.63 13.83
CA PRO A 188 11.37 -13.99 12.51
C PRO A 188 10.57 -12.85 11.87
N THR A 189 11.15 -12.25 10.85
CA THR A 189 10.67 -11.04 10.18
C THR A 189 10.26 -11.33 8.75
N VAL A 190 9.18 -10.74 8.29
CA VAL A 190 8.71 -10.82 6.91
C VAL A 190 8.71 -9.43 6.29
N ILE A 191 9.39 -9.28 5.16
CA ILE A 191 9.42 -8.05 4.38
C ILE A 191 8.59 -8.27 3.12
N ILE A 192 7.59 -7.41 2.88
CA ILE A 192 6.69 -7.49 1.72
C ILE A 192 6.93 -6.29 0.81
N ILE A 193 7.22 -6.56 -0.47
CA ILE A 193 7.49 -5.55 -1.49
C ILE A 193 6.60 -5.84 -2.70
N GLU A 194 5.72 -4.91 -3.03
CA GLU A 194 4.94 -4.96 -4.27
C GLU A 194 5.73 -4.37 -5.44
N ASN A 195 5.44 -4.91 -6.63
CA ASN A 195 6.02 -4.42 -7.88
C ASN A 195 7.55 -4.33 -7.82
N TYR A 196 8.17 -5.45 -7.48
CA TYR A 196 9.59 -5.50 -7.17
C TYR A 196 10.50 -5.07 -8.33
N ALA A 197 10.03 -5.14 -9.57
CA ALA A 197 10.80 -4.70 -10.73
C ALA A 197 11.19 -3.21 -10.67
N ASP A 198 10.42 -2.40 -9.93
CA ASP A 198 10.73 -0.97 -9.72
C ASP A 198 11.72 -0.74 -8.58
N THR A 199 11.93 -1.72 -7.69
CA THR A 199 12.71 -1.57 -6.45
C THR A 199 14.07 -2.26 -6.50
N VAL A 200 14.67 -2.31 -7.68
CA VAL A 200 15.91 -3.04 -7.98
C VAL A 200 17.06 -2.68 -7.02
N ASN A 201 17.22 -1.40 -6.70
CA ASN A 201 18.30 -0.95 -5.80
C ASN A 201 18.11 -1.46 -4.36
N LEU A 202 16.88 -1.49 -3.90
CA LEU A 202 16.52 -2.04 -2.60
C LEU A 202 16.78 -3.55 -2.55
N LEU A 203 16.38 -4.28 -3.61
CA LEU A 203 16.63 -5.72 -3.71
C LEU A 203 18.12 -6.07 -3.76
N LYS A 204 18.94 -5.29 -4.47
CA LYS A 204 20.41 -5.45 -4.43
C LYS A 204 20.98 -5.31 -3.03
N LYS A 205 20.39 -4.46 -2.23
CA LYS A 205 20.79 -4.27 -0.84
C LYS A 205 20.36 -5.49 0.00
N ILE A 206 19.10 -5.91 -0.11
CA ILE A 206 18.58 -7.10 0.60
C ILE A 206 19.42 -8.33 0.31
N GLY A 207 19.78 -8.60 -0.94
CA GLY A 207 20.58 -9.74 -1.32
C GLY A 207 21.97 -9.81 -0.68
N ARG A 208 22.46 -8.72 -0.08
CA ARG A 208 23.72 -8.70 0.70
C ARG A 208 23.56 -9.19 2.13
N TYR A 209 22.32 -9.17 2.64
CA TYR A 209 22.05 -9.65 4.00
C TYR A 209 21.78 -11.15 3.96
N LYS A 210 22.64 -11.91 4.63
CA LYS A 210 22.43 -13.36 4.86
C LYS A 210 21.74 -13.55 6.22
N HIS A 211 20.42 -13.44 6.25
CA HIS A 211 19.68 -13.59 7.49
C HIS A 211 18.73 -14.77 7.45
N ASN A 212 18.97 -15.76 8.28
CA ASN A 212 18.12 -16.95 8.41
C ASN A 212 16.74 -16.65 9.03
N HIS A 213 16.51 -15.44 9.53
CA HIS A 213 15.27 -15.04 10.19
C HIS A 213 14.39 -14.11 9.34
N ILE A 214 14.84 -13.72 8.16
CA ILE A 214 14.08 -12.84 7.25
C ILE A 214 13.50 -13.66 6.10
N SER A 215 12.18 -13.57 5.93
CA SER A 215 11.49 -14.05 4.74
C SER A 215 11.08 -12.85 3.87
N LEU A 216 11.47 -12.88 2.60
CA LEU A 216 11.13 -11.85 1.63
C LEU A 216 9.95 -12.32 0.76
N VAL A 217 8.87 -11.55 0.77
CA VAL A 217 7.72 -11.77 -0.10
C VAL A 217 7.65 -10.65 -1.12
N LEU A 218 7.93 -10.98 -2.35
CA LEU A 218 7.87 -10.05 -3.48
C LEU A 218 6.60 -10.29 -4.28
N SER A 219 6.14 -9.29 -4.99
CA SER A 219 5.09 -9.50 -5.97
C SER A 219 5.32 -8.70 -7.24
N GLU A 220 4.85 -9.27 -8.36
CA GLU A 220 4.95 -8.61 -9.66
C GLU A 220 3.82 -9.05 -10.59
N ARG A 221 3.63 -8.32 -11.68
CA ARG A 221 2.81 -8.75 -12.81
C ARG A 221 3.57 -9.79 -13.61
N THR A 222 2.84 -10.79 -14.14
CA THR A 222 3.45 -11.89 -14.89
C THR A 222 4.38 -11.40 -16.01
N PRO A 223 4.01 -10.45 -16.90
CA PRO A 223 4.92 -9.98 -17.95
C PRO A 223 6.16 -9.24 -17.44
N ALA A 224 5.99 -8.43 -16.38
CA ALA A 224 7.12 -7.71 -15.78
C ALA A 224 8.08 -8.67 -15.07
N HIS A 225 7.54 -9.72 -14.43
CA HIS A 225 8.34 -10.79 -13.83
C HIS A 225 9.17 -11.53 -14.87
N GLU A 226 8.58 -11.92 -16.01
CA GLU A 226 9.29 -12.60 -17.10
C GLU A 226 10.53 -11.80 -17.59
N THR A 227 10.45 -10.48 -17.51
CA THR A 227 11.56 -9.60 -17.86
C THR A 227 12.58 -9.48 -16.73
N ALA A 228 12.12 -9.41 -15.48
CA ALA A 228 12.95 -9.11 -14.31
C ALA A 228 13.50 -10.36 -13.59
N HIS A 229 12.97 -11.56 -13.86
CA HIS A 229 13.29 -12.76 -13.08
C HIS A 229 14.78 -13.16 -13.15
N LEU A 230 15.44 -12.97 -14.29
CA LEU A 230 16.88 -13.27 -14.42
C LEU A 230 17.70 -12.39 -13.49
N PHE A 231 17.36 -11.11 -13.45
CA PHE A 231 17.99 -10.15 -12.55
C PHE A 231 17.73 -10.51 -11.07
N LEU A 232 16.55 -10.98 -10.74
CA LEU A 232 16.19 -11.42 -9.40
C LEU A 232 17.06 -12.63 -8.97
N ARG A 233 17.27 -13.61 -9.85
CA ARG A 233 18.15 -14.76 -9.61
C ARG A 233 19.60 -14.37 -9.39
N ASP A 234 20.09 -13.35 -10.08
CA ASP A 234 21.47 -12.84 -9.91
C ASP A 234 21.69 -12.18 -8.55
N ILE A 235 20.63 -11.61 -7.96
CA ILE A 235 20.68 -10.95 -6.64
C ILE A 235 20.47 -11.94 -5.51
N MET A 236 19.48 -12.83 -5.66
CA MET A 236 19.10 -13.80 -4.66
C MET A 236 19.85 -15.12 -4.92
N LEU A 237 20.50 -15.64 -3.88
CA LEU A 237 21.27 -16.87 -4.01
C LEU A 237 20.41 -18.12 -4.15
N ASP A 238 19.12 -18.02 -3.78
CA ASP A 238 18.16 -19.12 -3.79
C ASP A 238 17.07 -18.88 -4.84
N ASP A 239 16.59 -19.97 -5.46
CA ASP A 239 15.44 -19.91 -6.34
C ASP A 239 14.18 -19.55 -5.55
N PRO A 240 13.34 -18.62 -6.04
CA PRO A 240 12.12 -18.22 -5.36
C PRO A 240 11.09 -19.34 -5.33
N PHE A 241 10.32 -19.39 -4.27
CA PHE A 241 9.05 -20.14 -4.29
C PHE A 241 8.00 -19.28 -4.97
N GLU A 242 7.61 -19.64 -6.18
CA GLU A 242 6.67 -18.86 -6.99
C GLU A 242 5.24 -19.34 -6.82
N ILE A 243 4.30 -18.42 -6.72
CA ILE A 243 2.86 -18.68 -6.77
C ILE A 243 2.19 -17.75 -7.77
N ASP A 244 1.25 -18.32 -8.51
CA ASP A 244 0.42 -17.57 -9.48
C ASP A 244 -1.02 -17.43 -8.92
N LEU A 245 -1.54 -16.19 -8.89
CA LEU A 245 -2.90 -15.86 -8.43
C LEU A 245 -3.88 -15.63 -9.59
N ASN A 246 -3.53 -15.91 -10.83
CA ASN A 246 -4.37 -15.57 -11.97
C ASN A 246 -5.72 -16.28 -11.95
N GLU A 247 -5.71 -17.58 -11.67
CA GLU A 247 -6.93 -18.37 -11.69
C GLU A 247 -7.49 -18.64 -10.29
N LEU A 248 -8.82 -18.62 -10.18
CA LEU A 248 -9.55 -19.02 -8.99
C LEU A 248 -9.74 -20.52 -8.98
N THR A 249 -9.54 -21.15 -7.82
CA THR A 249 -9.91 -22.54 -7.59
C THR A 249 -11.44 -22.70 -7.52
N ASP A 250 -11.95 -23.92 -7.56
CA ASP A 250 -13.40 -24.15 -7.43
C ASP A 250 -13.95 -23.63 -6.10
N LYS A 251 -13.21 -23.83 -5.03
CA LYS A 251 -13.54 -23.35 -3.69
C LYS A 251 -13.54 -21.82 -3.61
N GLU A 252 -12.58 -21.17 -4.28
CA GLU A 252 -12.51 -19.70 -4.37
C GLU A 252 -13.66 -19.13 -5.23
N VAL A 253 -14.10 -19.84 -6.27
CA VAL A 253 -15.29 -19.48 -7.07
C VAL A 253 -16.54 -19.50 -6.20
N GLU A 254 -16.75 -20.53 -5.39
CA GLU A 254 -17.87 -20.60 -4.45
C GLU A 254 -17.84 -19.47 -3.42
N SER A 255 -16.67 -19.20 -2.86
CA SER A 255 -16.46 -18.08 -1.94
C SER A 255 -16.76 -16.73 -2.59
N LEU A 256 -16.33 -16.53 -3.84
CA LEU A 256 -16.61 -15.31 -4.62
C LEU A 256 -18.12 -15.10 -4.81
N ILE A 257 -18.86 -16.17 -5.12
CA ILE A 257 -20.31 -16.11 -5.25
C ILE A 257 -20.95 -15.63 -3.94
N GLN A 258 -20.53 -16.17 -2.80
CA GLN A 258 -21.05 -15.76 -1.50
C GLN A 258 -20.73 -14.29 -1.18
N VAL A 259 -19.50 -13.86 -1.45
CA VAL A 259 -19.08 -12.43 -1.25
C VAL A 259 -19.97 -11.50 -2.07
N VAL A 260 -20.15 -11.81 -3.35
CA VAL A 260 -20.93 -10.97 -4.28
C VAL A 260 -22.41 -10.98 -3.92
N GLU A 261 -22.96 -12.12 -3.49
CA GLU A 261 -24.37 -12.29 -3.10
C GLU A 261 -24.70 -11.51 -1.83
N LYS A 262 -23.89 -11.69 -0.78
CA LYS A 262 -24.07 -10.95 0.49
C LYS A 262 -23.92 -9.42 0.33
N ASN A 263 -23.25 -8.96 -0.74
CA ASN A 263 -23.13 -7.54 -1.07
C ASN A 263 -24.16 -7.07 -2.11
N GLY A 264 -25.06 -7.94 -2.60
CA GLY A 264 -26.15 -7.60 -3.51
C GLY A 264 -25.66 -7.15 -4.89
N LEU A 265 -24.56 -7.67 -5.40
CA LEU A 265 -23.92 -7.19 -6.63
C LEU A 265 -24.22 -8.05 -7.87
N TRP A 266 -25.00 -9.11 -7.74
CA TRP A 266 -25.40 -9.91 -8.90
C TRP A 266 -26.35 -9.19 -9.86
N GLN A 267 -27.13 -8.22 -9.37
CA GLN A 267 -28.01 -7.35 -10.17
C GLN A 267 -28.88 -8.14 -11.17
N LYS A 268 -28.74 -7.90 -12.48
CA LYS A 268 -29.47 -8.62 -13.53
C LYS A 268 -29.27 -10.14 -13.50
N ARG A 269 -28.22 -10.62 -12.86
CA ARG A 269 -27.93 -12.07 -12.70
C ARG A 269 -28.33 -12.59 -11.32
N SER A 270 -29.10 -11.83 -10.53
CA SER A 270 -29.59 -12.26 -9.23
C SER A 270 -30.51 -13.49 -9.30
N HIS A 271 -31.20 -13.65 -10.44
CA HIS A 271 -32.05 -14.80 -10.72
C HIS A 271 -31.30 -16.08 -11.13
N PHE A 272 -29.99 -16.00 -11.38
CA PHE A 272 -29.18 -17.17 -11.70
C PHE A 272 -29.12 -18.11 -10.50
N THR A 273 -29.24 -19.41 -10.75
CA THR A 273 -28.94 -20.46 -9.80
C THR A 273 -27.46 -20.45 -9.42
N VAL A 274 -27.08 -21.13 -8.34
CA VAL A 274 -25.68 -21.24 -7.95
C VAL A 274 -24.84 -21.89 -9.05
N ASP A 275 -25.36 -22.91 -9.71
CA ASP A 275 -24.67 -23.61 -10.81
C ASP A 275 -24.46 -22.69 -12.02
N GLU A 276 -25.45 -21.87 -12.37
CA GLU A 276 -25.32 -20.90 -13.45
C GLU A 276 -24.29 -19.82 -13.11
N LYS A 277 -24.21 -19.37 -11.85
CA LYS A 277 -23.18 -18.44 -11.36
C LYS A 277 -21.79 -19.07 -11.45
N ILE A 278 -21.65 -20.33 -11.03
CA ILE A 278 -20.38 -21.08 -11.15
C ILE A 278 -19.97 -21.18 -12.63
N GLN A 279 -20.89 -21.61 -13.49
CA GLN A 279 -20.61 -21.73 -14.94
C GLN A 279 -20.25 -20.38 -15.56
N PHE A 280 -20.92 -19.30 -15.17
CA PHE A 280 -20.59 -17.96 -15.63
C PHE A 280 -19.14 -17.57 -15.26
N ILE A 281 -18.71 -17.79 -14.02
CA ILE A 281 -17.35 -17.48 -13.59
C ILE A 281 -16.33 -18.37 -14.31
N LYS A 282 -16.60 -19.67 -14.42
CA LYS A 282 -15.68 -20.63 -15.05
C LYS A 282 -15.52 -20.40 -16.56
N THR A 283 -16.61 -20.15 -17.26
CA THR A 283 -16.59 -20.10 -18.73
C THR A 283 -16.44 -18.69 -19.28
N ARG A 284 -17.25 -17.73 -18.80
CA ARG A 284 -17.24 -16.34 -19.29
C ARG A 284 -16.11 -15.52 -18.72
N CYS A 285 -15.78 -15.73 -17.46
CA CYS A 285 -14.69 -15.02 -16.77
C CYS A 285 -13.38 -15.83 -16.74
N LYS A 286 -13.36 -17.05 -17.30
CA LYS A 286 -12.19 -17.94 -17.35
C LYS A 286 -11.50 -18.10 -15.98
N ARG A 287 -12.28 -18.09 -14.91
CA ARG A 287 -11.79 -18.11 -13.51
C ARG A 287 -10.90 -16.91 -13.10
N HIS A 288 -10.82 -15.88 -13.92
CA HIS A 288 -10.05 -14.66 -13.60
C HIS A 288 -10.92 -13.66 -12.84
N LEU A 289 -10.44 -13.23 -11.67
CA LEU A 289 -11.14 -12.23 -10.86
C LEU A 289 -11.28 -10.90 -11.62
N SER A 290 -10.24 -10.49 -12.34
CA SER A 290 -10.25 -9.28 -13.18
C SER A 290 -11.38 -9.30 -14.23
N GLN A 291 -11.56 -10.42 -14.92
CA GLN A 291 -12.62 -10.58 -15.90
C GLN A 291 -14.01 -10.55 -15.24
N PHE A 292 -14.13 -11.15 -14.07
CA PHE A 292 -15.37 -11.12 -13.30
C PHE A 292 -15.71 -9.69 -12.85
N ILE A 293 -14.75 -8.93 -12.34
CA ILE A 293 -14.94 -7.52 -11.96
C ILE A 293 -15.40 -6.68 -13.16
N ILE A 294 -14.76 -6.85 -14.34
CA ILE A 294 -15.18 -6.18 -15.56
C ILE A 294 -16.64 -6.50 -15.90
N GLN A 295 -17.07 -7.76 -15.73
CA GLN A 295 -18.45 -8.14 -16.00
C GLN A 295 -19.45 -7.58 -14.97
N LEU A 296 -19.02 -7.35 -13.73
CA LEU A 296 -19.81 -6.66 -12.72
C LEU A 296 -19.91 -5.15 -13.01
N VAL A 297 -18.80 -4.51 -13.34
CA VAL A 297 -18.75 -3.06 -13.64
C VAL A 297 -19.57 -2.72 -14.90
N LYS A 298 -19.65 -3.62 -15.88
CA LYS A 298 -20.52 -3.47 -17.06
C LYS A 298 -22.02 -3.59 -16.75
N SER A 299 -22.40 -3.95 -15.52
CA SER A 299 -23.79 -3.95 -15.10
C SER A 299 -24.30 -2.53 -14.81
N ASP A 300 -25.62 -2.27 -14.93
CA ASP A 300 -26.19 -0.92 -15.02
C ASP A 300 -25.81 0.00 -13.83
N ASP A 301 -25.84 -0.48 -12.59
CA ASP A 301 -25.59 0.40 -11.42
C ASP A 301 -24.12 0.80 -11.25
N LEU A 302 -23.19 -0.14 -11.44
CA LEU A 302 -21.75 0.15 -11.34
C LEU A 302 -21.26 0.82 -12.61
N GLY A 303 -21.79 0.40 -13.77
CA GLY A 303 -21.52 1.01 -15.07
C GLY A 303 -21.94 2.47 -15.13
N ASN A 304 -23.09 2.82 -14.58
CA ASN A 304 -23.55 4.22 -14.51
C ASN A 304 -22.62 5.07 -13.65
N ARG A 305 -22.22 4.59 -12.46
CA ARG A 305 -21.23 5.31 -11.61
C ARG A 305 -19.89 5.48 -12.30
N TYR A 306 -19.42 4.44 -12.99
CA TYR A 306 -18.18 4.52 -13.75
C TYR A 306 -18.30 5.55 -14.88
N ASN A 307 -19.42 5.54 -15.62
CA ASN A 307 -19.72 6.51 -16.66
C ASN A 307 -19.83 7.94 -16.13
N GLU A 308 -20.41 8.15 -14.95
CA GLU A 308 -20.43 9.45 -14.29
C GLU A 308 -19.01 9.98 -14.00
N ILE A 309 -18.12 9.13 -13.45
CA ILE A 309 -16.73 9.48 -13.18
C ILE A 309 -16.00 9.82 -14.49
N VAL A 310 -16.11 8.96 -15.50
CA VAL A 310 -15.48 9.17 -16.82
C VAL A 310 -16.02 10.43 -17.49
N THR A 311 -17.33 10.69 -17.39
CA THR A 311 -17.96 11.88 -17.95
C THR A 311 -17.48 13.14 -17.24
N ALA A 312 -17.39 13.11 -15.91
CA ALA A 312 -16.84 14.24 -15.13
C ALA A 312 -15.39 14.54 -15.51
N ILE A 313 -14.57 13.51 -15.76
CA ILE A 313 -13.18 13.64 -16.21
C ILE A 313 -13.12 14.17 -17.65
N LYS A 314 -14.02 13.73 -18.56
CA LYS A 314 -14.06 14.19 -19.96
C LYS A 314 -14.27 15.70 -20.12
N HIS A 315 -14.97 16.33 -19.18
CA HIS A 315 -15.15 17.79 -19.17
C HIS A 315 -13.87 18.57 -18.81
N ARG A 316 -12.83 17.89 -18.36
CA ARG A 316 -11.51 18.46 -18.09
C ARG A 316 -10.48 17.81 -19.01
N SER A 317 -10.17 18.49 -20.12
CA SER A 317 -9.30 17.98 -21.18
C SER A 317 -8.01 17.35 -20.64
N ASP A 318 -7.34 18.05 -19.72
CA ASP A 318 -6.05 17.68 -19.18
C ASP A 318 -6.12 16.38 -18.35
N TYR A 319 -7.14 16.25 -17.50
CA TYR A 319 -7.38 15.03 -16.73
C TYR A 319 -7.78 13.84 -17.62
N TYR A 320 -8.50 14.11 -18.69
CA TYR A 320 -8.89 13.05 -19.63
C TYR A 320 -7.69 12.53 -20.41
N GLN A 321 -6.80 13.41 -20.85
CA GLN A 321 -5.55 13.01 -21.50
C GLN A 321 -4.64 12.24 -20.53
N ALA A 322 -4.45 12.72 -19.30
CA ALA A 322 -3.70 12.00 -18.29
C ALA A 322 -4.28 10.60 -17.99
N LEU A 323 -5.61 10.49 -17.90
CA LEU A 323 -6.29 9.20 -17.76
C LEU A 323 -6.02 8.27 -18.96
N LEU A 324 -6.06 8.78 -20.18
CA LEU A 324 -5.75 7.98 -21.38
C LEU A 324 -4.31 7.50 -21.38
N TYR A 325 -3.35 8.35 -21.00
CA TYR A 325 -1.95 7.98 -20.85
C TYR A 325 -1.78 6.85 -19.83
N LEU A 326 -2.40 6.99 -18.67
CA LEU A 326 -2.36 5.95 -17.61
C LEU A 326 -3.01 4.64 -18.08
N LEU A 327 -4.13 4.71 -18.79
CA LEU A 327 -4.80 3.51 -19.32
C LEU A 327 -3.98 2.82 -20.40
N ILE A 328 -3.37 3.58 -21.31
CA ILE A 328 -2.47 3.04 -22.34
C ILE A 328 -1.26 2.39 -21.68
N GLY A 329 -0.62 3.07 -20.74
CA GLY A 329 0.49 2.52 -19.96
C GLY A 329 0.10 1.22 -19.25
N ALA A 330 -1.08 1.19 -18.63
CA ALA A 330 -1.58 -0.01 -17.95
C ALA A 330 -1.88 -1.18 -18.91
N VAL A 331 -2.39 -0.89 -20.12
CA VAL A 331 -2.67 -1.92 -21.15
C VAL A 331 -1.40 -2.47 -21.77
N LEU A 332 -0.41 -1.60 -22.00
CA LEU A 332 0.88 -1.97 -22.57
C LEU A 332 1.87 -2.49 -21.53
N ASP A 333 1.46 -2.57 -20.27
CA ASP A 333 2.30 -2.89 -19.11
C ASP A 333 3.56 -1.99 -19.00
N PHE A 334 3.40 -0.73 -19.44
CA PHE A 334 4.42 0.30 -19.38
C PHE A 334 4.13 1.24 -18.21
N ARG A 335 5.09 1.38 -17.30
CA ARG A 335 4.96 2.25 -16.13
C ARG A 335 5.34 3.68 -16.50
N LEU A 336 4.32 4.53 -16.52
CA LEU A 336 4.50 5.95 -16.66
C LEU A 336 4.72 6.58 -15.28
N ARG A 337 5.82 7.31 -15.13
CA ARG A 337 6.00 8.13 -13.94
C ARG A 337 5.13 9.38 -14.06
N LEU A 338 4.64 9.87 -12.93
CA LEU A 338 3.80 11.06 -12.91
C LEU A 338 4.48 12.28 -13.58
N VAL A 339 5.79 12.40 -13.40
CA VAL A 339 6.62 13.43 -14.03
C VAL A 339 6.58 13.34 -15.56
N ASP A 340 6.69 12.13 -16.11
CA ASP A 340 6.65 11.92 -17.57
C ASP A 340 5.29 12.37 -18.15
N ILE A 341 4.19 12.11 -17.45
CA ILE A 341 2.83 12.54 -17.85
C ILE A 341 2.69 14.06 -17.81
N VAL A 342 3.25 14.69 -16.77
CA VAL A 342 3.23 16.17 -16.62
C VAL A 342 4.01 16.83 -17.73
N ASP A 343 5.21 16.34 -18.00
CA ASP A 343 6.12 16.88 -19.01
C ASP A 343 5.53 16.72 -20.42
N ASP A 344 5.02 15.51 -20.75
CA ASP A 344 4.45 15.23 -22.07
C ASP A 344 3.15 15.99 -22.36
N LEU A 345 2.33 16.22 -21.33
CA LEU A 345 1.06 16.92 -21.48
C LEU A 345 1.19 18.45 -21.25
N GLY A 346 2.37 18.95 -20.88
CA GLY A 346 2.60 20.36 -20.59
C GLY A 346 1.74 20.90 -19.45
N LEU A 347 1.49 20.06 -18.43
CA LEU A 347 0.66 20.45 -17.30
C LEU A 347 1.46 21.32 -16.32
N ASP A 348 1.10 22.58 -16.16
CA ASP A 348 1.83 23.56 -15.34
C ASP A 348 1.92 23.23 -13.85
N SER A 349 1.06 22.37 -13.31
CA SER A 349 1.22 21.73 -12.00
C SER A 349 0.18 20.66 -11.74
N LEU A 350 0.61 19.51 -11.21
CA LEU A 350 -0.26 18.49 -10.61
C LEU A 350 -0.63 18.83 -9.15
N ASN A 351 -0.23 19.97 -8.62
CA ASN A 351 -0.45 20.35 -7.22
C ASN A 351 -1.93 20.46 -6.82
N ASN A 352 -2.85 20.46 -7.79
CA ASN A 352 -4.29 20.43 -7.57
C ASN A 352 -4.94 19.06 -7.84
N ILE A 353 -4.16 18.03 -8.22
CA ILE A 353 -4.68 16.69 -8.47
C ILE A 353 -4.49 15.85 -7.21
N SER A 354 -5.34 16.05 -6.23
CA SER A 354 -5.51 15.02 -5.20
C SER A 354 -6.39 13.92 -5.81
N PHE A 355 -5.78 12.87 -6.33
CA PHE A 355 -6.47 11.61 -6.50
C PHE A 355 -6.77 11.07 -5.10
N ARG A 356 -7.91 11.43 -4.55
CA ARG A 356 -8.50 10.82 -3.36
C ARG A 356 -9.56 9.81 -3.78
#